data_3445c38de91ec8f28c71aa62e6f57161
#
_entry.id   3445c38de91ec8f28c71aa62e6f57161
#
_cell.length_a   1.000
_cell.length_b   1.000
_cell.length_c   1.000
_cell.angle_alpha   90.00
_cell.angle_beta   90.00
_cell.angle_gamma   90.00
#
_symmetry.space_group_name_H-M   'P 1'
#
loop_
_entity.id
_entity.type
_entity.pdbx_description
1 polymer ?
#
loop_
_entity_poly.entity_id
_entity_poly.type
_entity_poly.pdbx_seq_one_letter_code
_entity_poly.pdbx_strand_id
1 'polypeptide(L)'
;LMLQLLAKAEDPFSGGRSYYSHPSSKLEGIPKIIHQSSATGMQAIPTTGIAQGIKYIEDFKLQNFEKNPVVVCSLGDNSVTEGEVAEAFQFAALQQLPIIFLVQDNEWGISVTKEEARTSDAYDYAAGFVGLNRMRIDGTDFVESFIQMQKAVHFVREERKPLLVCAKTVLIGHHTSGVRREFYRDEADLAKHRAKDPGIILKKYLLEEGFSEETLSQIETEAR
;
A
#
# COMPACT_ATOMS: atom_id res chain seq x y z
N LEU A 1 -4.28 -17.14 -0.66
CA LEU A 1 -3.10 -17.17 0.23
C LEU A 1 -2.92 -18.52 0.90
N MET A 2 -3.97 -19.16 1.44
CA MET A 2 -3.87 -20.49 2.08
C MET A 2 -3.35 -21.57 1.13
N LEU A 3 -3.84 -21.62 -0.10
CA LEU A 3 -3.33 -22.55 -1.12
C LEU A 3 -1.83 -22.32 -1.41
N GLN A 4 -1.41 -21.06 -1.44
CA GLN A 4 0.00 -20.69 -1.61
C GLN A 4 0.85 -21.10 -0.39
N LEU A 5 0.37 -20.86 0.84
CA LEU A 5 1.04 -21.28 2.06
C LEU A 5 1.22 -22.80 2.15
N LEU A 6 0.24 -23.55 1.69
CA LEU A 6 0.25 -25.02 1.68
C LEU A 6 0.89 -25.62 0.40
N ALA A 7 1.50 -24.79 -0.44
CA ALA A 7 2.13 -25.19 -1.71
C ALA A 7 1.23 -26.07 -2.62
N LYS A 8 -0.06 -25.72 -2.69
CA LYS A 8 -1.04 -26.47 -3.47
C LYS A 8 -1.00 -26.09 -4.95
N ALA A 9 -1.18 -27.08 -5.83
CA ALA A 9 -1.20 -26.86 -7.28
C ALA A 9 -2.38 -25.96 -7.72
N GLU A 10 -3.45 -25.92 -6.95
CA GLU A 10 -4.64 -25.09 -7.17
C GLU A 10 -4.43 -23.61 -6.78
N ASP A 11 -3.25 -23.24 -6.25
CA ASP A 11 -2.92 -21.84 -6.01
C ASP A 11 -2.98 -21.03 -7.32
N PRO A 12 -3.91 -20.04 -7.44
CA PRO A 12 -4.13 -19.32 -8.69
C PRO A 12 -2.98 -18.35 -9.03
N PHE A 13 -2.07 -18.07 -8.10
CA PHE A 13 -0.97 -17.13 -8.30
C PHE A 13 0.27 -17.80 -8.91
N SER A 14 0.61 -18.97 -8.43
CA SER A 14 1.87 -19.63 -8.82
C SER A 14 1.79 -21.15 -8.92
N GLY A 15 0.64 -21.78 -8.66
CA GLY A 15 0.54 -23.24 -8.52
C GLY A 15 1.38 -23.75 -7.34
N GLY A 16 1.37 -23.03 -6.24
CA GLY A 16 2.07 -23.37 -4.99
C GLY A 16 3.60 -23.20 -5.03
N ARG A 17 4.15 -22.54 -6.07
CA ARG A 17 5.60 -22.41 -6.24
C ARG A 17 6.21 -21.16 -5.61
N SER A 18 5.43 -20.07 -5.45
CA SER A 18 5.88 -18.86 -4.81
C SER A 18 5.71 -18.94 -3.29
N TYR A 19 6.56 -18.18 -2.58
CA TYR A 19 6.39 -17.99 -1.15
C TYR A 19 5.03 -17.36 -0.84
N TYR A 20 4.42 -17.69 0.31
CA TYR A 20 3.11 -17.17 0.67
C TYR A 20 3.12 -15.63 0.78
N SER A 21 1.96 -15.01 0.64
CA SER A 21 1.78 -13.55 0.62
C SER A 21 2.47 -12.83 -0.55
N HIS A 22 2.83 -13.56 -1.62
CA HIS A 22 3.37 -13.01 -2.86
C HIS A 22 2.38 -13.26 -4.02
N PRO A 23 1.24 -12.56 -4.03
CA PRO A 23 0.27 -12.74 -5.10
C PRO A 23 0.82 -12.26 -6.44
N SER A 24 0.40 -12.93 -7.50
CA SER A 24 0.67 -12.52 -8.88
C SER A 24 -0.57 -12.86 -9.71
N SER A 25 -1.22 -11.87 -10.33
CA SER A 25 -2.48 -12.10 -11.03
C SER A 25 -2.59 -11.31 -12.32
N LYS A 26 -3.06 -12.00 -13.36
CA LYS A 26 -3.46 -11.41 -14.65
C LYS A 26 -4.96 -11.59 -14.93
N LEU A 27 -5.75 -11.94 -13.93
CA LEU A 27 -7.19 -12.13 -14.08
C LEU A 27 -7.87 -10.88 -14.61
N GLU A 28 -8.89 -11.07 -15.45
CA GLU A 28 -9.71 -9.97 -15.94
C GLU A 28 -10.63 -9.42 -14.85
N GLY A 29 -10.99 -8.14 -14.95
CA GLY A 29 -11.90 -7.49 -14.00
C GLY A 29 -11.26 -7.05 -12.67
N ILE A 30 -10.01 -7.44 -12.40
CA ILE A 30 -9.25 -7.00 -11.21
C ILE A 30 -7.92 -6.36 -11.60
N PRO A 31 -7.29 -5.57 -10.72
CA PRO A 31 -5.96 -5.04 -10.96
C PRO A 31 -4.95 -6.13 -11.29
N LYS A 32 -4.08 -5.88 -12.27
CA LYS A 32 -2.97 -6.78 -12.57
C LYS A 32 -1.93 -6.67 -11.47
N ILE A 33 -1.53 -7.80 -10.91
CA ILE A 33 -0.54 -7.89 -9.84
C ILE A 33 0.67 -8.63 -10.39
N ILE A 34 1.80 -7.96 -10.46
CA ILE A 34 3.05 -8.59 -10.92
C ILE A 34 3.68 -9.43 -9.82
N HIS A 35 4.58 -10.34 -10.20
CA HIS A 35 5.38 -11.07 -9.24
C HIS A 35 6.21 -10.12 -8.37
N GLN A 36 6.28 -10.42 -7.07
CA GLN A 36 6.97 -9.61 -6.08
C GLN A 36 8.18 -10.34 -5.51
N SER A 37 9.21 -9.58 -5.15
CA SER A 37 10.35 -10.05 -4.36
C SER A 37 10.02 -9.99 -2.86
N SER A 38 10.67 -10.85 -2.07
CA SER A 38 10.63 -10.80 -0.61
C SER A 38 11.58 -9.74 -0.02
N ALA A 39 12.52 -9.21 -0.80
CA ALA A 39 13.45 -8.19 -0.33
C ALA A 39 12.70 -6.86 -0.16
N THR A 40 12.93 -6.22 0.99
CA THR A 40 12.28 -4.96 1.37
C THR A 40 12.57 -3.86 0.33
N GLY A 41 11.53 -3.19 -0.16
CA GLY A 41 11.67 -2.11 -1.15
C GLY A 41 11.86 -2.54 -2.60
N MET A 42 12.19 -3.79 -2.86
CA MET A 42 12.52 -4.29 -4.22
C MET A 42 11.38 -4.18 -5.22
N GLN A 43 10.13 -4.09 -4.77
CA GLN A 43 8.98 -3.89 -5.66
C GLN A 43 8.97 -2.51 -6.33
N ALA A 44 9.70 -1.52 -5.79
CA ALA A 44 9.68 -0.15 -6.31
C ALA A 44 10.23 -0.06 -7.74
N ILE A 45 11.37 -0.68 -8.03
CA ILE A 45 12.02 -0.64 -9.36
C ILE A 45 11.16 -1.30 -10.45
N PRO A 46 10.71 -2.56 -10.32
CA PRO A 46 9.87 -3.18 -11.37
C PRO A 46 8.53 -2.47 -11.53
N THR A 47 7.93 -1.97 -10.45
CA THR A 47 6.67 -1.23 -10.53
C THR A 47 6.84 0.09 -11.28
N THR A 48 7.95 0.80 -11.03
CA THR A 48 8.33 2.01 -11.78
C THR A 48 8.60 1.70 -13.26
N GLY A 49 9.24 0.55 -13.54
CA GLY A 49 9.44 0.06 -14.92
C GLY A 49 8.12 -0.20 -15.66
N ILE A 50 7.09 -0.70 -14.98
CA ILE A 50 5.74 -0.85 -15.57
C ILE A 50 5.15 0.52 -15.91
N ALA A 51 5.25 1.50 -15.01
CA ALA A 51 4.78 2.85 -15.28
C ALA A 51 5.51 3.50 -16.47
N GLN A 52 6.82 3.25 -16.59
CA GLN A 52 7.61 3.65 -17.75
C GLN A 52 7.12 2.98 -19.04
N GLY A 53 6.82 1.67 -18.99
CA GLY A 53 6.27 0.94 -20.13
C GLY A 53 4.91 1.48 -20.58
N ILE A 54 4.02 1.84 -19.64
CA ILE A 54 2.74 2.49 -19.93
C ILE A 54 2.98 3.84 -20.63
N LYS A 55 3.84 4.67 -20.06
CA LYS A 55 4.18 5.97 -20.67
C LYS A 55 4.77 5.81 -22.07
N TYR A 56 5.65 4.84 -22.27
CA TYR A 56 6.22 4.52 -23.59
C TYR A 56 5.14 4.16 -24.61
N ILE A 57 4.17 3.32 -24.23
CA ILE A 57 3.04 2.95 -25.09
C ILE A 57 2.20 4.18 -25.47
N GLU A 58 1.97 5.10 -24.54
CA GLU A 58 1.22 6.34 -24.74
C GLU A 58 1.99 7.33 -25.65
N ASP A 59 3.26 7.59 -25.35
CA ASP A 59 4.10 8.54 -26.08
C ASP A 59 4.27 8.14 -27.55
N PHE A 60 4.41 6.84 -27.82
CA PHE A 60 4.58 6.29 -29.18
C PHE A 60 3.26 5.82 -29.82
N LYS A 61 2.11 5.98 -29.13
CA LYS A 61 0.78 5.60 -29.62
C LYS A 61 0.69 4.15 -30.09
N LEU A 62 1.37 3.26 -29.39
CA LEU A 62 1.45 1.84 -29.73
C LEU A 62 0.13 1.09 -29.44
N GLN A 63 -0.63 1.57 -28.47
CA GLN A 63 -1.94 1.04 -28.10
C GLN A 63 -2.81 2.15 -27.52
N ASN A 64 -4.11 2.10 -27.76
CA ASN A 64 -5.07 2.95 -27.09
C ASN A 64 -5.61 2.24 -25.84
N PHE A 65 -5.56 2.92 -24.71
CA PHE A 65 -6.21 2.45 -23.49
C PHE A 65 -7.63 3.05 -23.42
N GLU A 66 -8.62 2.24 -23.05
CA GLU A 66 -9.98 2.74 -22.78
C GLU A 66 -10.01 3.76 -21.64
N LYS A 67 -9.19 3.51 -20.61
CA LYS A 67 -8.94 4.43 -19.50
C LYS A 67 -7.43 4.47 -19.27
N ASN A 68 -6.91 5.67 -19.02
CA ASN A 68 -5.49 5.84 -18.74
C ASN A 68 -5.09 5.00 -17.52
N PRO A 69 -4.24 3.97 -17.68
CA PRO A 69 -3.87 3.11 -16.56
C PRO A 69 -3.01 3.85 -15.54
N VAL A 70 -3.15 3.45 -14.27
CA VAL A 70 -2.35 3.96 -13.15
C VAL A 70 -1.68 2.78 -12.48
N VAL A 71 -0.41 2.94 -12.12
CA VAL A 71 0.34 1.94 -11.38
C VAL A 71 0.34 2.30 -9.90
N VAL A 72 0.18 1.30 -9.01
CA VAL A 72 0.29 1.49 -7.56
C VAL A 72 1.42 0.62 -7.03
N CYS A 73 2.37 1.25 -6.36
CA CYS A 73 3.45 0.60 -5.62
C CYS A 73 3.19 0.75 -4.13
N SER A 74 2.87 -0.35 -3.46
CA SER A 74 2.65 -0.37 -2.00
C SER A 74 3.97 -0.59 -1.28
N LEU A 75 4.27 0.24 -0.27
CA LEU A 75 5.50 0.27 0.51
C LEU A 75 5.17 0.37 2.00
N GLY A 76 6.00 -0.22 2.84
CA GLY A 76 6.05 0.10 4.27
C GLY A 76 6.88 1.36 4.50
N ASP A 77 6.64 2.03 5.61
CA ASP A 77 7.33 3.26 5.98
C ASP A 77 8.86 3.09 6.13
N ASN A 78 9.33 1.99 6.69
CA ASN A 78 10.77 1.73 6.79
C ASN A 78 11.42 1.29 5.48
N SER A 79 10.64 0.77 4.51
CA SER A 79 11.19 0.45 3.20
C SER A 79 11.47 1.67 2.33
N VAL A 80 10.94 2.84 2.69
CA VAL A 80 11.13 4.09 1.92
C VAL A 80 12.59 4.55 1.89
N THR A 81 13.39 4.17 2.89
CA THR A 81 14.81 4.54 2.97
C THR A 81 15.75 3.55 2.27
N GLU A 82 15.23 2.48 1.67
CA GLU A 82 16.03 1.59 0.81
C GLU A 82 16.49 2.34 -0.46
N GLY A 83 17.72 2.04 -0.90
CA GLY A 83 18.33 2.72 -2.06
C GLY A 83 17.48 2.61 -3.33
N GLU A 84 16.93 1.44 -3.59
CA GLU A 84 16.08 1.16 -4.74
C GLU A 84 14.79 1.99 -4.74
N VAL A 85 14.27 2.33 -3.57
CA VAL A 85 13.07 3.18 -3.46
C VAL A 85 13.42 4.63 -3.79
N ALA A 86 14.57 5.13 -3.35
CA ALA A 86 15.07 6.45 -3.73
C ALA A 86 15.30 6.57 -5.24
N GLU A 87 15.89 5.55 -5.87
CA GLU A 87 16.07 5.47 -7.33
C GLU A 87 14.70 5.50 -8.05
N ALA A 88 13.72 4.72 -7.56
CA ALA A 88 12.38 4.70 -8.12
C ALA A 88 11.69 6.07 -8.01
N PHE A 89 11.80 6.76 -6.88
CA PHE A 89 11.25 8.11 -6.69
C PHE A 89 11.89 9.12 -7.64
N GLN A 90 13.22 9.11 -7.73
CA GLN A 90 13.98 9.98 -8.62
C GLN A 90 13.58 9.76 -10.09
N PHE A 91 13.53 8.50 -10.52
CA PHE A 91 13.20 8.17 -11.89
C PHE A 91 11.73 8.50 -12.22
N ALA A 92 10.80 8.18 -11.32
CA ALA A 92 9.38 8.53 -11.51
C ALA A 92 9.17 10.04 -11.61
N ALA A 93 9.85 10.82 -10.75
CA ALA A 93 9.81 12.28 -10.78
C ALA A 93 10.40 12.84 -12.07
N LEU A 94 11.57 12.34 -12.49
CA LEU A 94 12.25 12.78 -13.71
C LEU A 94 11.43 12.51 -14.97
N GLN A 95 10.85 11.30 -15.06
CA GLN A 95 10.10 10.86 -16.23
C GLN A 95 8.60 11.22 -16.18
N GLN A 96 8.13 11.81 -15.08
CA GLN A 96 6.71 12.12 -14.84
C GLN A 96 5.82 10.89 -15.12
N LEU A 97 6.07 9.82 -14.35
CA LEU A 97 5.42 8.53 -14.55
C LEU A 97 4.03 8.46 -13.89
N PRO A 98 3.06 7.73 -14.49
CA PRO A 98 1.71 7.57 -13.94
C PRO A 98 1.67 6.55 -12.79
N ILE A 99 2.35 6.85 -11.69
CA ILE A 99 2.51 5.95 -10.55
C ILE A 99 2.11 6.60 -9.22
N ILE A 100 1.48 5.83 -8.36
CA ILE A 100 1.23 6.14 -6.96
C ILE A 100 2.14 5.27 -6.11
N PHE A 101 2.99 5.89 -5.29
CA PHE A 101 3.70 5.23 -4.21
C PHE A 101 2.85 5.35 -2.94
N LEU A 102 2.18 4.25 -2.54
CA LEU A 102 1.37 4.18 -1.34
C LEU A 102 2.22 3.69 -0.18
N VAL A 103 2.59 4.59 0.72
CA VAL A 103 3.38 4.27 1.90
C VAL A 103 2.46 4.10 3.11
N GLN A 104 2.46 2.92 3.69
CA GLN A 104 1.72 2.56 4.90
C GLN A 104 2.59 2.86 6.12
N ASP A 105 2.41 4.04 6.71
CA ASP A 105 3.19 4.50 7.86
C ASP A 105 2.54 4.04 9.16
N ASN A 106 3.01 2.90 9.65
CA ASN A 106 2.53 2.27 10.88
C ASN A 106 3.45 2.50 12.09
N GLU A 107 4.49 3.31 11.93
CA GLU A 107 5.48 3.68 12.94
C GLU A 107 6.45 2.56 13.38
N TRP A 108 6.38 1.38 12.73
CA TRP A 108 7.20 0.22 13.11
C TRP A 108 7.87 -0.46 11.91
N GLY A 109 9.15 -0.81 12.06
CA GLY A 109 9.92 -1.63 11.13
C GLY A 109 10.35 -2.93 11.80
N ILE A 110 9.45 -3.92 11.91
CA ILE A 110 9.60 -5.12 12.73
C ILE A 110 9.73 -4.73 14.21
N SER A 111 10.96 -4.65 14.74
CA SER A 111 11.28 -4.31 16.13
C SER A 111 11.92 -2.93 16.31
N VAL A 112 11.95 -2.13 15.25
CA VAL A 112 12.54 -0.78 15.24
C VAL A 112 11.42 0.25 15.12
N THR A 113 11.41 1.24 16.00
CA THR A 113 10.47 2.36 15.96
C THR A 113 10.84 3.34 14.85
N LYS A 114 9.91 4.21 14.47
CA LYS A 114 10.19 5.26 13.48
C LYS A 114 11.30 6.22 13.96
N GLU A 115 11.34 6.51 15.26
CA GLU A 115 12.35 7.41 15.88
C GLU A 115 13.76 6.83 15.83
N GLU A 116 13.87 5.49 15.86
CA GLU A 116 15.16 4.79 15.73
C GLU A 116 15.57 4.62 14.27
N ALA A 117 14.61 4.58 13.34
CA ALA A 117 14.86 4.24 11.94
C ALA A 117 15.05 5.47 11.04
N ARG A 118 14.38 6.59 11.32
CA ARG A 118 14.34 7.74 10.40
C ARG A 118 14.03 9.05 11.10
N THR A 119 14.52 10.14 10.49
CA THR A 119 14.33 11.51 10.99
C THR A 119 12.99 12.15 10.57
N SER A 120 12.33 11.60 9.54
CA SER A 120 11.11 12.16 8.97
C SER A 120 10.20 11.04 8.44
N ASP A 121 8.92 11.34 8.24
CA ASP A 121 8.02 10.40 7.56
C ASP A 121 8.26 10.40 6.03
N ALA A 122 7.58 9.49 5.33
CA ALA A 122 7.74 9.34 3.89
C ALA A 122 7.33 10.60 3.10
N TYR A 123 6.36 11.37 3.60
CA TYR A 123 5.94 12.60 2.96
C TYR A 123 7.05 13.67 2.99
N ASP A 124 7.71 13.84 4.11
CA ASP A 124 8.81 14.81 4.24
C ASP A 124 10.08 14.31 3.54
N TYR A 125 10.38 13.01 3.64
CA TYR A 125 11.48 12.39 2.88
C TYR A 125 11.35 12.62 1.38
N ALA A 126 10.14 12.44 0.84
CA ALA A 126 9.88 12.64 -0.59
C ALA A 126 9.96 14.11 -1.06
N ALA A 127 10.08 15.08 -0.14
CA ALA A 127 10.25 16.49 -0.48
C ALA A 127 11.50 16.79 -1.31
N GLY A 128 12.55 15.97 -1.15
CA GLY A 128 13.80 16.11 -1.90
C GLY A 128 13.71 15.69 -3.39
N PHE A 129 12.65 14.97 -3.77
CA PHE A 129 12.46 14.51 -5.15
C PHE A 129 11.56 15.48 -5.91
N VAL A 130 12.15 16.54 -6.44
CA VAL A 130 11.42 17.59 -7.18
C VAL A 130 10.68 16.99 -8.36
N GLY A 131 9.36 17.21 -8.42
CA GLY A 131 8.48 16.61 -9.45
C GLY A 131 7.68 15.40 -8.94
N LEU A 132 7.98 14.84 -7.78
CA LEU A 132 7.15 13.87 -7.08
C LEU A 132 6.11 14.61 -6.23
N ASN A 133 4.84 14.54 -6.60
CA ASN A 133 3.73 15.08 -5.82
C ASN A 133 3.52 14.27 -4.54
N ARG A 134 2.95 14.89 -3.51
CA ARG A 134 2.83 14.25 -2.19
C ARG A 134 1.52 14.59 -1.52
N MET A 135 0.94 13.63 -0.80
CA MET A 135 -0.19 13.85 0.11
C MET A 135 -0.08 12.98 1.35
N ARG A 136 -0.68 13.44 2.46
CA ARG A 136 -0.91 12.64 3.66
C ARG A 136 -2.38 12.32 3.76
N ILE A 137 -2.69 11.12 4.28
CA ILE A 137 -4.06 10.70 4.58
C ILE A 137 -4.10 10.01 5.95
N ASP A 138 -5.24 10.03 6.59
CA ASP A 138 -5.50 9.18 7.75
C ASP A 138 -5.93 7.79 7.26
N GLY A 139 -5.00 6.84 7.29
CA GLY A 139 -5.24 5.44 6.89
C GLY A 139 -6.06 4.65 7.93
N THR A 140 -6.39 5.23 9.08
CA THR A 140 -7.27 4.62 10.08
C THR A 140 -8.75 4.97 9.86
N ASP A 141 -9.04 6.02 9.10
CA ASP A 141 -10.39 6.38 8.67
C ASP A 141 -10.68 5.83 7.28
N PHE A 142 -11.62 4.88 7.20
CA PHE A 142 -12.01 4.25 5.94
C PHE A 142 -12.59 5.25 4.94
N VAL A 143 -13.46 6.15 5.39
CA VAL A 143 -14.16 7.10 4.51
C VAL A 143 -13.17 8.11 3.94
N GLU A 144 -12.32 8.69 4.81
CA GLU A 144 -11.25 9.57 4.36
C GLU A 144 -10.32 8.85 3.39
N SER A 145 -9.82 7.65 3.75
CA SER A 145 -8.93 6.85 2.91
C SER A 145 -9.54 6.59 1.53
N PHE A 146 -10.82 6.21 1.47
CA PHE A 146 -11.52 5.96 0.21
C PHE A 146 -11.58 7.21 -0.66
N ILE A 147 -12.02 8.33 -0.10
CA ILE A 147 -12.16 9.61 -0.82
C ILE A 147 -10.79 10.12 -1.31
N GLN A 148 -9.78 10.08 -0.45
CA GLN A 148 -8.45 10.57 -0.80
C GLN A 148 -7.75 9.67 -1.83
N MET A 149 -7.92 8.35 -1.74
CA MET A 149 -7.38 7.44 -2.76
C MET A 149 -8.10 7.59 -4.10
N GLN A 150 -9.40 7.88 -4.13
CA GLN A 150 -10.08 8.24 -5.39
C GLN A 150 -9.46 9.50 -6.02
N LYS A 151 -9.21 10.55 -5.22
CA LYS A 151 -8.54 11.77 -5.68
C LYS A 151 -7.12 11.49 -6.17
N ALA A 152 -6.36 10.65 -5.45
CA ALA A 152 -5.01 10.25 -5.84
C ALA A 152 -4.99 9.53 -7.19
N VAL A 153 -5.88 8.55 -7.37
CA VAL A 153 -6.01 7.82 -8.65
C VAL A 153 -6.45 8.76 -9.77
N HIS A 154 -7.43 9.63 -9.52
CA HIS A 154 -7.89 10.62 -10.50
C HIS A 154 -6.74 11.56 -10.90
N PHE A 155 -6.03 12.13 -9.93
CA PHE A 155 -4.89 13.01 -10.20
C PHE A 155 -3.84 12.34 -11.10
N VAL A 156 -3.36 11.15 -10.74
CA VAL A 156 -2.33 10.45 -11.52
C VAL A 156 -2.86 10.04 -12.90
N ARG A 157 -4.15 9.70 -12.99
CA ARG A 157 -4.81 9.32 -14.25
C ARG A 157 -4.91 10.47 -15.22
N GLU A 158 -5.26 11.67 -14.76
CA GLU A 158 -5.47 12.84 -15.62
C GLU A 158 -4.16 13.61 -15.85
N GLU A 159 -3.41 13.86 -14.78
CA GLU A 159 -2.19 14.67 -14.86
C GLU A 159 -0.97 13.90 -15.37
N ARG A 160 -1.02 12.57 -15.36
CA ARG A 160 0.11 11.68 -15.74
C ARG A 160 1.39 12.00 -14.96
N LYS A 161 1.27 12.35 -13.68
CA LYS A 161 2.36 12.72 -12.77
C LYS A 161 2.45 11.76 -11.60
N PRO A 162 3.66 11.48 -11.08
CA PRO A 162 3.82 10.61 -9.93
C PRO A 162 3.30 11.27 -8.66
N LEU A 163 2.77 10.45 -7.77
CA LEU A 163 2.24 10.87 -6.47
C LEU A 163 2.69 9.90 -5.37
N LEU A 164 3.22 10.43 -4.27
CA LEU A 164 3.40 9.69 -3.04
C LEU A 164 2.22 9.96 -2.10
N VAL A 165 1.58 8.89 -1.64
CA VAL A 165 0.54 8.92 -0.60
C VAL A 165 1.13 8.34 0.67
N CYS A 166 1.32 9.16 1.71
CA CYS A 166 1.71 8.72 3.04
C CYS A 166 0.45 8.50 3.88
N ALA A 167 0.06 7.24 4.03
CA ALA A 167 -1.10 6.84 4.82
C ALA A 167 -0.67 6.51 6.25
N LYS A 168 -1.10 7.34 7.22
CA LYS A 168 -0.89 7.04 8.63
C LYS A 168 -1.80 5.89 9.03
N THR A 169 -1.22 4.78 9.46
CA THR A 169 -1.93 3.55 9.82
C THR A 169 -1.54 3.08 11.21
N VAL A 170 -2.13 1.97 11.65
CA VAL A 170 -1.80 1.33 12.93
C VAL A 170 -1.31 -0.10 12.72
N LEU A 171 -0.44 -0.55 13.61
CA LEU A 171 0.01 -1.92 13.67
C LEU A 171 -0.61 -2.63 14.88
N ILE A 172 -1.72 -3.34 14.65
CA ILE A 172 -2.45 -4.03 15.73
C ILE A 172 -1.90 -5.45 15.97
N GLY A 173 -1.55 -6.14 14.89
CA GLY A 173 -1.02 -7.49 14.90
C GLY A 173 0.50 -7.57 15.11
N HIS A 174 1.07 -8.73 14.77
CA HIS A 174 2.51 -8.89 14.60
C HIS A 174 2.95 -8.24 13.29
N HIS A 175 4.13 -7.64 13.25
CA HIS A 175 4.68 -7.05 12.02
C HIS A 175 5.05 -8.14 11.01
N THR A 176 5.60 -9.25 11.49
CA THR A 176 5.99 -10.39 10.65
C THR A 176 5.51 -11.70 11.28
N SER A 177 5.56 -12.78 10.52
CA SER A 177 5.24 -14.12 11.00
C SER A 177 6.27 -14.70 11.98
N GLY A 178 7.51 -14.20 11.96
CA GLY A 178 8.64 -14.77 12.71
C GLY A 178 8.98 -14.06 14.02
N VAL A 179 8.54 -12.83 14.21
CA VAL A 179 8.90 -12.01 15.37
C VAL A 179 7.66 -11.54 16.10
N ARG A 180 7.50 -11.99 17.34
CA ARG A 180 6.34 -11.66 18.15
C ARG A 180 6.49 -10.27 18.76
N ARG A 181 5.44 -9.45 18.66
CA ARG A 181 5.38 -8.05 19.12
C ARG A 181 5.64 -7.93 20.64
N GLU A 182 5.29 -8.93 21.43
CA GLU A 182 5.45 -8.96 22.89
C GLU A 182 6.92 -8.88 23.33
N PHE A 183 7.88 -9.08 22.42
CA PHE A 183 9.30 -8.97 22.73
C PHE A 183 9.85 -7.53 22.60
N TYR A 184 9.11 -6.62 21.94
CA TYR A 184 9.64 -5.28 21.63
C TYR A 184 8.60 -4.15 21.75
N ARG A 185 7.32 -4.47 21.96
CA ARG A 185 6.24 -3.46 22.13
C ARG A 185 5.64 -3.59 23.53
N ASP A 186 5.50 -2.47 24.22
CA ASP A 186 4.83 -2.41 25.51
C ASP A 186 3.30 -2.27 25.37
N GLU A 187 2.59 -2.41 26.48
CA GLU A 187 1.11 -2.33 26.47
C GLU A 187 0.60 -0.91 26.19
N ALA A 188 1.35 0.13 26.53
CA ALA A 188 0.96 1.52 26.24
C ALA A 188 0.96 1.79 24.74
N ASP A 189 1.99 1.32 24.03
CA ASP A 189 2.07 1.42 22.57
C ASP A 189 0.96 0.58 21.90
N LEU A 190 0.74 -0.66 22.36
CA LEU A 190 -0.34 -1.50 21.83
C LEU A 190 -1.73 -0.88 22.05
N ALA A 191 -1.97 -0.28 23.22
CA ALA A 191 -3.23 0.42 23.51
C ALA A 191 -3.43 1.65 22.60
N LYS A 192 -2.36 2.43 22.37
CA LYS A 192 -2.37 3.56 21.43
C LYS A 192 -2.81 3.13 20.03
N HIS A 193 -2.26 2.02 19.52
CA HIS A 193 -2.60 1.49 18.21
C HIS A 193 -4.01 0.91 18.15
N ARG A 194 -4.44 0.15 19.17
CA ARG A 194 -5.80 -0.40 19.26
C ARG A 194 -6.87 0.68 19.33
N ALA A 195 -6.60 1.80 19.98
CA ALA A 195 -7.54 2.92 20.07
C ALA A 195 -7.86 3.55 18.69
N LYS A 196 -7.01 3.31 17.69
CA LYS A 196 -7.19 3.77 16.31
C LYS A 196 -7.45 2.61 15.34
N ASP A 197 -8.02 1.51 15.81
CA ASP A 197 -8.42 0.38 14.96
C ASP A 197 -9.45 0.86 13.92
N PRO A 198 -9.13 0.77 12.62
CA PRO A 198 -10.02 1.24 11.56
C PRO A 198 -11.37 0.51 11.55
N GLY A 199 -11.43 -0.74 12.01
CA GLY A 199 -12.68 -1.48 12.15
C GLY A 199 -13.61 -0.86 13.20
N ILE A 200 -13.04 -0.44 14.34
CA ILE A 200 -13.81 0.25 15.42
C ILE A 200 -14.27 1.61 14.93
N ILE A 201 -13.42 2.37 14.26
CA ILE A 201 -13.74 3.70 13.72
C ILE A 201 -14.85 3.58 12.68
N LEU A 202 -14.74 2.65 11.74
CA LEU A 202 -15.75 2.43 10.71
C LEU A 202 -17.09 1.98 11.32
N LYS A 203 -17.08 1.07 12.29
CA LYS A 203 -18.30 0.62 12.96
C LYS A 203 -19.01 1.80 13.63
N LYS A 204 -18.28 2.65 14.34
CA LYS A 204 -18.83 3.84 14.97
C LYS A 204 -19.47 4.78 13.93
N TYR A 205 -18.76 5.08 12.85
CA TYR A 205 -19.25 5.90 11.75
C TYR A 205 -20.56 5.33 11.16
N LEU A 206 -20.63 4.03 10.89
CA LEU A 206 -21.82 3.40 10.32
C LEU A 206 -23.02 3.45 11.27
N LEU A 207 -22.81 3.34 12.59
CA LEU A 207 -23.87 3.52 13.58
C LEU A 207 -24.38 4.97 13.60
N GLU A 208 -23.49 5.96 13.49
CA GLU A 208 -23.86 7.39 13.38
C GLU A 208 -24.64 7.69 12.09
N GLU A 209 -24.34 6.98 10.99
CA GLU A 209 -25.08 7.04 9.72
C GLU A 209 -26.41 6.24 9.73
N GLY A 210 -26.78 5.63 10.87
CA GLY A 210 -28.08 5.00 11.08
C GLY A 210 -28.15 3.49 10.77
N PHE A 211 -27.02 2.82 10.53
CA PHE A 211 -26.99 1.36 10.48
C PHE A 211 -27.23 0.77 11.86
N SER A 212 -28.01 -0.34 11.94
CA SER A 212 -28.24 -0.99 13.23
C SER A 212 -27.09 -1.91 13.63
N GLU A 213 -26.86 -2.08 14.93
CA GLU A 213 -25.91 -3.07 15.47
C GLU A 213 -26.19 -4.49 14.95
N GLU A 214 -27.48 -4.85 14.76
CA GLU A 214 -27.88 -6.14 14.25
C GLU A 214 -27.40 -6.35 12.81
N THR A 215 -27.59 -5.34 11.94
CA THR A 215 -27.08 -5.38 10.56
C THR A 215 -25.56 -5.54 10.50
N LEU A 216 -24.84 -4.76 11.33
CA LEU A 216 -23.37 -4.83 11.36
C LEU A 216 -22.88 -6.19 11.87
N SER A 217 -23.52 -6.74 12.91
CA SER A 217 -23.19 -8.07 13.44
C SER A 217 -23.46 -9.18 12.42
N GLN A 218 -24.52 -9.06 11.63
CA GLN A 218 -24.79 -10.00 10.53
C GLN A 218 -23.68 -9.96 9.49
N ILE A 219 -23.28 -8.77 9.03
CA ILE A 219 -22.18 -8.59 8.06
C ILE A 219 -20.86 -9.19 8.61
N GLU A 220 -20.53 -8.92 9.88
CA GLU A 220 -19.35 -9.51 10.53
C GLU A 220 -19.39 -11.04 10.56
N THR A 221 -20.57 -11.62 10.74
CA THR A 221 -20.76 -13.07 10.77
C THR A 221 -20.62 -13.68 9.38
N GLU A 222 -21.17 -13.05 8.37
CA GLU A 222 -21.10 -13.51 6.97
C GLU A 222 -19.67 -13.39 6.38
N ALA A 223 -18.87 -12.45 6.89
CA ALA A 223 -17.50 -12.23 6.43
C ALA A 223 -16.47 -13.20 7.04
N ARG A 224 -16.82 -13.98 8.07
CA ARG A 224 -15.96 -14.96 8.74
C ARG A 224 -16.09 -16.35 8.13
#